data_6a9012c0aa82ab171cc90c5ee204cfd3
#
_entry.id   6a9012c0aa82ab171cc90c5ee204cfd3
#
_cell.length_a   1.000
_cell.length_b   1.000
_cell.length_c   1.000
_cell.angle_alpha   90.00
_cell.angle_beta   90.00
_cell.angle_gamma   90.00
#
_symmetry.space_group_name_H-M   'P 1'
#
loop_
_entity.id
_entity.type
_entity.pdbx_description
1 polymer ?
#
loop_
_entity_poly.entity_id
_entity_poly.type
_entity_poly.pdbx_seq_one_letter_code
_entity_poly.pdbx_strand_id
1 'polypeptide(L)'
;MDVPEAQLEATEHGLVCQGDGWFVVNARDVRWNRTGDARISNFAGDTRFEQLGIGIEVLGPGEPMACYHREWDQEGFLIVRGSGTLVVEGEEHPLRQWDYFHCPPGVAHVIVGGPIVVVAVGARQDDRTEYVADPVAAKHGAAPARTTTDPREAYAGWERPTHARYDGWLD
;
A
#
# COMPACT_ATOMS: atom_id res chain seq x y z
N MET A 1 -7.23 25.01 -20.19
CA MET A 1 -5.81 24.89 -19.83
C MET A 1 -5.31 23.63 -20.50
N ASP A 2 -4.20 23.72 -21.20
CA ASP A 2 -3.57 22.56 -21.84
C ASP A 2 -2.64 21.91 -20.82
N VAL A 3 -2.96 20.70 -20.37
CA VAL A 3 -2.14 19.97 -19.41
C VAL A 3 -1.13 19.14 -20.20
N PRO A 4 0.17 19.39 -20.07
CA PRO A 4 1.18 18.68 -20.84
C PRO A 4 1.32 17.21 -20.37
N GLU A 5 1.94 16.40 -21.23
CA GLU A 5 2.39 15.06 -20.82
C GLU A 5 3.55 15.15 -19.84
N ALA A 6 3.48 14.40 -18.74
CA ALA A 6 4.57 14.29 -17.79
C ALA A 6 5.70 13.41 -18.34
N GLN A 7 6.93 13.73 -17.99
CA GLN A 7 8.07 12.91 -18.36
C GLN A 7 8.16 11.65 -17.48
N LEU A 8 8.49 10.53 -18.10
CA LEU A 8 8.82 9.30 -17.41
C LEU A 8 10.35 9.12 -17.44
N GLU A 9 11.00 9.28 -16.31
CA GLU A 9 12.44 9.09 -16.17
C GLU A 9 12.76 7.61 -16.02
N ALA A 10 13.70 7.11 -16.83
CA ALA A 10 14.19 5.76 -16.71
C ALA A 10 15.30 5.69 -15.63
N THR A 11 15.04 4.92 -14.59
CA THR A 11 16.00 4.61 -13.53
C THR A 11 16.50 3.17 -13.64
N GLU A 12 17.49 2.78 -12.84
CA GLU A 12 17.93 1.40 -12.74
C GLU A 12 16.83 0.45 -12.20
N HIS A 13 15.80 0.98 -11.53
CA HIS A 13 14.72 0.21 -10.92
C HIS A 13 13.37 0.33 -11.64
N GLY A 14 13.30 1.01 -12.78
CA GLY A 14 12.08 1.22 -13.57
C GLY A 14 11.78 2.69 -13.82
N LEU A 15 10.62 2.94 -14.44
CA LEU A 15 10.16 4.28 -14.78
C LEU A 15 9.63 5.02 -13.54
N VAL A 16 9.92 6.31 -13.47
CA VAL A 16 9.43 7.22 -12.42
C VAL A 16 8.80 8.45 -13.08
N CYS A 17 7.58 8.78 -12.70
CA CYS A 17 6.89 9.98 -13.17
C CYS A 17 7.57 11.24 -12.63
N GLN A 18 7.74 12.26 -13.49
CA GLN A 18 8.28 13.56 -13.15
C GLN A 18 7.25 14.66 -13.49
N GLY A 19 6.81 15.42 -12.48
CA GLY A 19 5.89 16.55 -12.66
C GLY A 19 4.41 16.18 -12.59
N ASP A 20 3.56 17.14 -12.95
CA ASP A 20 2.11 17.14 -12.69
C ASP A 20 1.26 16.88 -13.93
N GLY A 21 1.87 16.50 -15.05
CA GLY A 21 1.17 16.23 -16.30
C GLY A 21 0.48 14.87 -16.32
N TRP A 22 -0.28 14.59 -17.39
CA TRP A 22 -0.82 13.25 -17.61
C TRP A 22 0.26 12.31 -18.17
N PHE A 23 0.13 11.02 -17.87
CA PHE A 23 0.99 9.99 -18.43
C PHE A 23 0.27 8.64 -18.51
N VAL A 24 0.84 7.73 -19.31
CA VAL A 24 0.47 6.32 -19.35
C VAL A 24 1.70 5.48 -19.06
N VAL A 25 1.59 4.57 -18.14
CA VAL A 25 2.69 3.66 -17.80
C VAL A 25 2.17 2.26 -17.52
N ASN A 26 2.94 1.24 -17.90
CA ASN A 26 2.63 -0.12 -17.51
C ASN A 26 3.20 -0.41 -16.12
N ALA A 27 2.42 -1.08 -15.28
CA ALA A 27 2.85 -1.47 -13.94
C ALA A 27 4.12 -2.34 -13.93
N ARG A 28 4.41 -3.06 -15.02
CA ARG A 28 5.64 -3.85 -15.16
C ARG A 28 6.88 -3.00 -15.43
N ASP A 29 6.69 -1.76 -15.88
CA ASP A 29 7.79 -0.87 -16.24
C ASP A 29 8.12 0.15 -15.15
N VAL A 30 7.23 0.38 -14.18
CA VAL A 30 7.44 1.33 -13.09
C VAL A 30 8.43 0.82 -12.04
N ARG A 31 8.97 1.75 -11.27
CA ARG A 31 9.74 1.44 -10.07
C ARG A 31 8.82 0.85 -8.98
N TRP A 32 9.27 -0.24 -8.40
CA TRP A 32 8.64 -0.87 -7.25
C TRP A 32 9.46 -0.62 -5.98
N ASN A 33 8.82 -0.77 -4.83
CA ASN A 33 9.46 -0.91 -3.54
C ASN A 33 9.27 -2.36 -3.06
N ARG A 34 10.30 -2.89 -2.44
CA ARG A 34 10.34 -4.23 -1.87
C ARG A 34 10.65 -4.18 -0.39
N THR A 35 9.87 -4.92 0.40
CA THR A 35 10.14 -5.20 1.83
C THR A 35 9.82 -6.67 2.07
N GLY A 36 10.81 -7.48 2.42
CA GLY A 36 10.60 -8.93 2.49
C GLY A 36 10.06 -9.52 1.18
N ASP A 37 8.93 -10.19 1.25
CA ASP A 37 8.18 -10.69 0.08
C ASP A 37 7.07 -9.74 -0.39
N ALA A 38 6.87 -8.60 0.26
CA ALA A 38 5.96 -7.56 -0.22
C ALA A 38 6.57 -6.72 -1.34
N ARG A 39 5.74 -6.34 -2.31
CA ARG A 39 6.08 -5.46 -3.44
C ARG A 39 4.99 -4.41 -3.60
N ILE A 40 5.39 -3.15 -3.66
CA ILE A 40 4.46 -2.02 -3.70
C ILE A 40 4.90 -1.05 -4.78
N SER A 41 3.96 -0.61 -5.62
CA SER A 41 4.14 0.53 -6.52
C SER A 41 2.97 1.49 -6.40
N ASN A 42 3.26 2.79 -6.28
CA ASN A 42 2.27 3.85 -6.11
C ASN A 42 2.11 4.76 -7.33
N PHE A 43 2.67 4.44 -8.47
CA PHE A 43 2.65 5.18 -9.74
C PHE A 43 3.08 6.65 -9.67
N ALA A 44 2.98 7.29 -8.52
CA ALA A 44 3.37 8.69 -8.33
C ALA A 44 4.89 8.89 -8.33
N GLY A 45 5.66 7.81 -8.15
CA GLY A 45 7.12 7.88 -8.10
C GLY A 45 7.60 8.69 -6.88
N ASP A 46 8.39 9.72 -7.14
CA ASP A 46 8.91 10.63 -6.11
C ASP A 46 8.01 11.86 -5.91
N THR A 47 6.94 11.99 -6.69
CA THR A 47 5.93 13.03 -6.57
C THR A 47 4.76 12.56 -5.72
N ARG A 48 3.85 13.46 -5.36
CA ARG A 48 2.60 13.14 -4.68
C ARG A 48 1.44 13.70 -5.48
N PHE A 49 0.52 12.85 -5.90
CA PHE A 49 -0.74 13.33 -6.46
C PHE A 49 -1.58 13.97 -5.36
N GLU A 50 -2.13 15.15 -5.62
CA GLU A 50 -2.74 15.99 -4.58
C GLU A 50 -4.03 15.41 -3.98
N GLN A 51 -4.86 14.76 -4.81
CA GLN A 51 -6.22 14.39 -4.40
C GLN A 51 -6.38 12.91 -4.11
N LEU A 52 -5.65 12.07 -4.85
CA LEU A 52 -5.84 10.62 -4.84
C LEU A 52 -4.51 9.91 -4.99
N GLY A 53 -4.27 8.92 -4.15
CA GLY A 53 -3.23 7.92 -4.32
C GLY A 53 -3.81 6.64 -4.91
N ILE A 54 -3.08 6.01 -5.80
CA ILE A 54 -3.38 4.65 -6.27
C ILE A 54 -2.08 3.85 -6.30
N GLY A 55 -2.16 2.59 -5.86
CA GLY A 55 -1.04 1.68 -5.85
C GLY A 55 -1.46 0.25 -6.16
N ILE A 56 -0.46 -0.56 -6.45
CA ILE A 56 -0.61 -2.02 -6.50
C ILE A 56 0.30 -2.58 -5.42
N GLU A 57 -0.23 -3.51 -4.64
CA GLU A 57 0.48 -4.22 -3.59
C GLU A 57 0.41 -5.71 -3.85
N VAL A 58 1.57 -6.35 -3.81
CA VAL A 58 1.72 -7.80 -3.95
C VAL A 58 2.31 -8.31 -2.66
N LEU A 59 1.56 -9.12 -1.93
CA LEU A 59 1.96 -9.62 -0.61
C LEU A 59 2.15 -11.14 -0.69
N GLY A 60 3.25 -11.61 -0.12
CA GLY A 60 3.52 -13.02 0.10
C GLY A 60 2.68 -13.58 1.26
N PRO A 61 2.76 -14.90 1.51
CA PRO A 61 2.05 -15.52 2.63
C PRO A 61 2.49 -14.95 3.98
N GLY A 62 1.53 -14.43 4.76
CA GLY A 62 1.76 -13.84 6.08
C GLY A 62 2.35 -12.43 6.08
N GLU A 63 2.63 -11.86 4.91
CA GLU A 63 3.17 -10.49 4.81
C GLU A 63 2.07 -9.45 5.05
N PRO A 64 2.20 -8.58 6.03
CA PRO A 64 1.27 -7.47 6.21
C PRO A 64 1.56 -6.35 5.21
N MET A 65 0.50 -5.72 4.70
CA MET A 65 0.54 -4.59 3.79
C MET A 65 1.17 -3.35 4.43
N ALA A 66 0.87 -3.13 5.70
CA ALA A 66 1.37 -2.02 6.52
C ALA A 66 1.30 -2.39 7.99
N CYS A 67 1.79 -1.54 8.87
CA CYS A 67 1.46 -1.60 10.28
C CYS A 67 -0.02 -1.26 10.48
N TYR A 68 -0.75 -2.01 11.32
CA TYR A 68 -2.17 -1.81 11.61
C TYR A 68 -2.45 -0.37 12.05
N HIS A 69 -3.29 0.32 11.29
CA HIS A 69 -3.48 1.76 11.46
C HIS A 69 -4.89 2.19 11.07
N ARG A 70 -5.22 3.43 11.41
CA ARG A 70 -6.34 4.17 10.88
C ARG A 70 -5.87 5.49 10.28
N GLU A 71 -6.50 5.87 9.18
CA GLU A 71 -6.32 7.18 8.54
C GLU A 71 -7.62 7.98 8.62
N TRP A 72 -7.51 9.31 8.46
CA TRP A 72 -8.70 10.18 8.42
C TRP A 72 -9.14 10.50 6.99
N ASP A 73 -8.52 9.82 6.04
CA ASP A 73 -8.97 9.76 4.65
C ASP A 73 -9.74 8.46 4.36
N GLN A 74 -10.57 8.51 3.30
CA GLN A 74 -11.25 7.31 2.81
C GLN A 74 -10.30 6.51 1.95
N GLU A 75 -10.33 5.19 2.11
CA GLU A 75 -9.57 4.25 1.30
C GLU A 75 -10.46 3.17 0.68
N GLY A 76 -9.94 2.52 -0.34
CA GLY A 76 -10.60 1.39 -0.99
C GLY A 76 -9.57 0.37 -1.48
N PHE A 77 -9.88 -0.91 -1.31
CA PHE A 77 -8.97 -2.01 -1.62
C PHE A 77 -9.70 -3.05 -2.46
N LEU A 78 -9.26 -3.23 -3.70
CA LEU A 78 -9.78 -4.28 -4.59
C LEU A 78 -8.80 -5.43 -4.69
N ILE A 79 -9.25 -6.63 -4.36
CA ILE A 79 -8.46 -7.84 -4.49
C ILE A 79 -8.52 -8.31 -5.94
N VAL A 80 -7.44 -8.15 -6.68
CA VAL A 80 -7.42 -8.52 -8.10
C VAL A 80 -6.91 -9.94 -8.35
N ARG A 81 -6.21 -10.54 -7.36
CA ARG A 81 -5.71 -11.92 -7.44
C ARG A 81 -5.45 -12.49 -6.05
N GLY A 82 -5.64 -13.81 -5.90
CA GLY A 82 -5.28 -14.54 -4.69
C GLY A 82 -6.26 -14.38 -3.54
N SER A 83 -5.75 -14.53 -2.34
CA SER A 83 -6.52 -14.48 -1.09
C SER A 83 -5.65 -13.97 0.06
N GLY A 84 -6.27 -13.51 1.12
CA GLY A 84 -5.60 -13.01 2.31
C GLY A 84 -6.55 -12.84 3.47
N THR A 85 -6.11 -12.13 4.48
CA THR A 85 -6.91 -11.80 5.67
C THR A 85 -6.95 -10.29 5.85
N LEU A 86 -8.12 -9.72 6.00
CA LEU A 86 -8.32 -8.35 6.49
C LEU A 86 -8.47 -8.42 8.01
N VAL A 87 -7.64 -7.69 8.72
CA VAL A 87 -7.90 -7.36 10.13
C VAL A 87 -8.51 -5.97 10.14
N VAL A 88 -9.74 -5.83 10.60
CA VAL A 88 -10.47 -4.56 10.69
C VAL A 88 -11.20 -4.47 12.01
N GLU A 89 -11.02 -3.36 12.74
CA GLU A 89 -11.61 -3.11 14.07
C GLU A 89 -11.41 -4.29 15.05
N GLY A 90 -10.22 -4.95 14.98
CA GLY A 90 -9.85 -6.08 15.85
C GLY A 90 -10.46 -7.43 15.46
N GLU A 91 -11.09 -7.55 14.30
CA GLU A 91 -11.68 -8.79 13.80
C GLU A 91 -11.03 -9.23 12.48
N GLU A 92 -10.91 -10.55 12.28
CA GLU A 92 -10.38 -11.14 11.06
C GLU A 92 -11.51 -11.46 10.06
N HIS A 93 -11.32 -11.02 8.80
CA HIS A 93 -12.20 -11.34 7.68
C HIS A 93 -11.39 -11.94 6.54
N PRO A 94 -11.78 -13.11 5.98
CA PRO A 94 -11.12 -13.67 4.82
C PRO A 94 -11.38 -12.81 3.58
N LEU A 95 -10.32 -12.59 2.79
CA LEU A 95 -10.39 -11.93 1.48
C LEU A 95 -10.09 -12.91 0.37
N ARG A 96 -10.77 -12.78 -0.74
CA ARG A 96 -10.56 -13.52 -1.97
C ARG A 96 -10.63 -12.62 -3.19
N GLN A 97 -10.21 -13.13 -4.32
CA GLN A 97 -10.26 -12.41 -5.59
C GLN A 97 -11.67 -11.82 -5.84
N TRP A 98 -11.68 -10.55 -6.23
CA TRP A 98 -12.81 -9.67 -6.52
C TRP A 98 -13.57 -9.14 -5.30
N ASP A 99 -13.12 -9.44 -4.09
CA ASP A 99 -13.63 -8.73 -2.92
C ASP A 99 -13.16 -7.27 -2.95
N TYR A 100 -14.05 -6.37 -2.51
CA TYR A 100 -13.75 -4.96 -2.33
C TYR A 100 -13.99 -4.58 -0.87
N PHE A 101 -12.95 -4.04 -0.25
CA PHE A 101 -13.03 -3.44 1.07
C PHE A 101 -13.12 -1.92 0.94
N HIS A 102 -14.21 -1.34 1.43
CA HIS A 102 -14.39 0.09 1.60
C HIS A 102 -14.00 0.47 3.02
N CYS A 103 -13.00 1.31 3.16
CA CYS A 103 -12.50 1.79 4.45
C CYS A 103 -12.89 3.26 4.65
N PRO A 104 -13.93 3.58 5.44
CA PRO A 104 -14.23 4.95 5.83
C PRO A 104 -13.12 5.55 6.71
N PRO A 105 -13.03 6.88 6.82
CA PRO A 105 -12.11 7.54 7.73
C PRO A 105 -12.23 7.03 9.18
N GLY A 106 -11.11 6.78 9.82
CA GLY A 106 -11.02 6.38 11.23
C GLY A 106 -11.18 4.89 11.51
N VAL A 107 -11.40 4.06 10.50
CA VAL A 107 -11.47 2.60 10.65
C VAL A 107 -10.06 2.01 10.69
N ALA A 108 -9.74 1.30 11.77
CA ALA A 108 -8.43 0.66 11.91
C ALA A 108 -8.37 -0.65 11.12
N HIS A 109 -7.34 -0.82 10.28
CA HIS A 109 -7.24 -1.96 9.40
C HIS A 109 -5.80 -2.33 9.00
N VAL A 110 -5.63 -3.55 8.48
CA VAL A 110 -4.49 -4.04 7.71
C VAL A 110 -4.90 -5.25 6.88
N ILE A 111 -4.34 -5.39 5.69
CA ILE A 111 -4.44 -6.61 4.88
C ILE A 111 -3.16 -7.44 5.07
N VAL A 112 -3.33 -8.74 5.26
CA VAL A 112 -2.24 -9.73 5.39
C VAL A 112 -2.34 -10.69 4.22
N GLY A 113 -1.24 -10.91 3.53
CA GLY A 113 -1.19 -11.74 2.33
C GLY A 113 -1.34 -13.24 2.59
N GLY A 114 -1.86 -13.92 1.55
CA GLY A 114 -2.02 -15.32 1.60
C GLY A 114 -1.76 -16.20 0.38
N PRO A 115 -1.03 -15.89 -0.73
CA PRO A 115 -0.57 -14.64 -1.34
C PRO A 115 -1.69 -13.86 -2.04
N ILE A 116 -1.52 -12.55 -2.21
CA ILE A 116 -2.56 -11.64 -2.70
C ILE A 116 -2.01 -10.49 -3.55
N VAL A 117 -2.80 -10.03 -4.51
CA VAL A 117 -2.56 -8.76 -5.24
C VAL A 117 -3.73 -7.82 -4.99
N VAL A 118 -3.42 -6.64 -4.49
CA VAL A 118 -4.39 -5.61 -4.09
C VAL A 118 -4.16 -4.34 -4.89
N VAL A 119 -5.23 -3.76 -5.42
CA VAL A 119 -5.23 -2.36 -5.88
C VAL A 119 -5.75 -1.52 -4.72
N ALA A 120 -4.90 -0.65 -4.20
CA ALA A 120 -5.21 0.27 -3.12
C ALA A 120 -5.44 1.68 -3.67
N VAL A 121 -6.48 2.35 -3.19
CA VAL A 121 -6.83 3.72 -3.56
C VAL A 121 -7.13 4.49 -2.28
N GLY A 122 -6.47 5.63 -2.07
CA GLY A 122 -6.69 6.47 -0.90
C GLY A 122 -6.86 7.94 -1.28
N ALA A 123 -7.79 8.64 -0.63
CA ALA A 123 -7.85 10.09 -0.67
C ALA A 123 -6.59 10.70 -0.01
N ARG A 124 -6.32 11.97 -0.26
CA ARG A 124 -5.15 12.66 0.27
C ARG A 124 -5.51 14.06 0.76
N GLN A 125 -6.57 14.14 1.57
CA GLN A 125 -7.07 15.40 2.14
C GLN A 125 -6.58 15.61 3.57
N ASP A 126 -6.27 14.52 4.27
CA ASP A 126 -5.80 14.53 5.67
C ASP A 126 -4.55 13.64 5.81
N ASP A 127 -3.49 14.18 6.41
CA ASP A 127 -2.23 13.44 6.58
C ASP A 127 -2.13 12.73 7.94
N ARG A 128 -3.20 12.70 8.72
CA ARG A 128 -3.19 12.06 10.04
C ARG A 128 -3.28 10.55 9.91
N THR A 129 -2.36 9.87 10.56
CA THR A 129 -2.35 8.42 10.70
C THR A 129 -2.10 8.07 12.16
N GLU A 130 -2.86 7.12 12.70
CA GLU A 130 -2.63 6.54 14.02
C GLU A 130 -2.40 5.04 13.86
N TYR A 131 -1.24 4.59 14.28
CA TYR A 131 -0.89 3.16 14.33
C TYR A 131 -1.39 2.58 15.64
N VAL A 132 -2.20 1.55 15.55
CA VAL A 132 -2.98 1.03 16.69
C VAL A 132 -2.39 -0.27 17.20
N ALA A 133 -2.09 -0.34 18.49
CA ALA A 133 -1.74 -1.59 19.13
C ALA A 133 -3.01 -2.46 19.27
N ASP A 134 -3.03 -3.57 18.58
CA ASP A 134 -4.15 -4.49 18.53
C ASP A 134 -3.68 -5.95 18.66
N PRO A 135 -4.31 -6.78 19.52
CA PRO A 135 -3.87 -8.15 19.75
C PRO A 135 -4.14 -9.09 18.58
N VAL A 136 -5.12 -8.80 17.71
CA VAL A 136 -5.41 -9.61 16.53
C VAL A 136 -4.39 -9.29 15.43
N ALA A 137 -4.16 -8.02 15.14
CA ALA A 137 -3.11 -7.60 14.20
C ALA A 137 -1.71 -8.04 14.65
N ALA A 138 -1.45 -8.08 15.96
CA ALA A 138 -0.18 -8.55 16.52
C ALA A 138 0.12 -10.02 16.20
N LYS A 139 -0.90 -10.89 16.07
CA LYS A 139 -0.72 -12.30 15.66
C LYS A 139 -0.09 -12.44 14.29
N HIS A 140 -0.30 -11.43 13.43
CA HIS A 140 0.24 -11.35 12.07
C HIS A 140 1.54 -10.52 11.99
N GLY A 141 2.10 -10.09 13.13
CA GLY A 141 3.27 -9.19 13.13
C GLY A 141 2.97 -7.79 12.59
N ALA A 142 1.70 -7.40 12.52
CA ALA A 142 1.24 -6.18 11.88
C ALA A 142 0.93 -5.04 12.85
N ALA A 143 1.07 -5.21 14.17
CA ALA A 143 0.75 -4.17 15.14
C ALA A 143 2.01 -3.53 15.74
N PRO A 144 1.98 -2.22 16.07
CA PRO A 144 3.03 -1.60 16.85
C PRO A 144 2.99 -2.10 18.31
N ALA A 145 4.10 -1.95 19.04
CA ALA A 145 4.17 -2.32 20.45
C ALA A 145 3.22 -1.49 21.34
N ARG A 146 2.89 -0.27 20.92
CA ARG A 146 1.91 0.63 21.55
C ARG A 146 1.26 1.50 20.49
N THR A 147 0.06 1.98 20.74
CA THR A 147 -0.60 2.97 19.88
C THR A 147 0.24 4.25 19.82
N THR A 148 0.50 4.74 18.60
CA THR A 148 1.36 5.90 18.35
C THR A 148 0.97 6.58 17.03
N THR A 149 1.30 7.86 16.91
CA THR A 149 1.24 8.61 15.64
C THR A 149 2.63 8.78 15.00
N ASP A 150 3.68 8.29 15.64
CA ASP A 150 5.04 8.33 15.08
C ASP A 150 5.31 7.06 14.25
N PRO A 151 5.46 7.20 12.91
CA PRO A 151 5.77 6.05 12.05
C PRO A 151 7.10 5.37 12.38
N ARG A 152 8.06 6.08 12.98
CA ARG A 152 9.34 5.48 13.39
C ARG A 152 9.16 4.49 14.53
N GLU A 153 8.23 4.78 15.44
CA GLU A 153 7.88 3.85 16.53
C GLU A 153 7.05 2.69 15.99
N ALA A 154 6.07 2.99 15.13
CA ALA A 154 5.18 1.97 14.57
C ALA A 154 5.93 0.91 13.76
N TYR A 155 6.88 1.33 12.94
CA TYR A 155 7.70 0.45 12.10
C TYR A 155 9.05 0.09 12.74
N ALA A 156 9.21 0.25 14.07
CA ALA A 156 10.42 -0.17 14.75
C ALA A 156 10.64 -1.68 14.59
N GLY A 157 11.78 -2.06 14.01
CA GLY A 157 12.11 -3.46 13.74
C GLY A 157 11.63 -4.00 12.38
N TRP A 158 10.86 -3.23 11.61
CA TRP A 158 10.53 -3.61 10.23
C TRP A 158 11.72 -3.39 9.30
N GLU A 159 11.83 -4.25 8.29
CA GLU A 159 12.80 -4.08 7.22
C GLU A 159 12.49 -2.79 6.43
N ARG A 160 13.54 -2.04 6.06
CA ARG A 160 13.35 -0.83 5.27
C ARG A 160 13.09 -1.18 3.81
N PRO A 161 12.12 -0.52 3.14
CA PRO A 161 11.90 -0.71 1.73
C PRO A 161 13.13 -0.40 0.89
N THR A 162 13.36 -1.19 -0.14
CA THR A 162 14.38 -0.96 -1.17
C THR A 162 13.70 -0.85 -2.52
N HIS A 163 14.32 -0.11 -3.46
CA HIS A 163 13.82 -0.05 -4.82
C HIS A 163 14.07 -1.37 -5.56
N ALA A 164 13.11 -1.76 -6.40
CA ALA A 164 13.19 -2.99 -7.19
C ALA A 164 12.60 -2.78 -8.59
N ARG A 165 13.08 -3.58 -9.55
CA ARG A 165 12.41 -3.76 -10.83
C ARG A 165 11.31 -4.81 -10.70
N TYR A 166 10.35 -4.75 -11.60
CA TYR A 166 9.41 -5.83 -11.80
C TYR A 166 10.15 -7.15 -12.13
N ASP A 167 9.76 -8.22 -11.48
CA ASP A 167 10.36 -9.57 -11.63
C ASP A 167 9.27 -10.67 -11.65
N GLY A 168 8.21 -10.47 -12.41
CA GLY A 168 7.20 -11.50 -12.67
C GLY A 168 6.08 -11.66 -11.63
N TRP A 169 6.04 -10.90 -10.56
CA TRP A 169 5.04 -11.09 -9.48
C TRP A 169 3.60 -10.68 -9.81
N LEU A 170 3.35 -10.05 -10.97
CA LEU A 170 2.01 -9.79 -11.51
C LEU A 170 1.53 -10.87 -12.49
N ASP A 171 2.37 -11.83 -12.88
CA ASP A 171 2.09 -12.86 -13.88
C ASP A 171 1.33 -14.05 -13.32
#